data_202570146d5c01e59f8bc3547b6a6434
#
_entry.id   202570146d5c01e59f8bc3547b6a6434
#
_cell.length_a   1.000
_cell.length_b   1.000
_cell.length_c   1.000
_cell.angle_alpha   90.00
_cell.angle_beta   90.00
_cell.angle_gamma   90.00
#
_symmetry.space_group_name_H-M   'P 1'
#
loop_
_entity.id
_entity.type
_entity.pdbx_description
1 polymer ?
#
loop_
_entity_poly.entity_id
_entity_poly.type
_entity_poly.pdbx_seq_one_letter_code
_entity_poly.pdbx_strand_id
1 'polypeptide(L)'
;VPRFRIIRPLLCAAVSVSVLAAANREVLTPRLIDKLARQPQDLLGDKGQEMHPQRDRRTNVVIHGKATYADQQRIEAPAFQMPRSLDRYGPQLVAKQAYYCDAHSGRPAGYLLDDVTEPRGLDQRPSLYLDGNAVLITPADVDWLKPNQCFLVSGVSFEQLTGGQGLRQFGSLVQLIAALRNPSFDFGAELRVAVHARIVQPFLDVTLFMLALPLVAARHNRNIFIAVGLCLLVVSTFSAVVIGAQYLGTICLICPAMAAWLPLMIFVPPAVLMAGGLVR
;
A
#
# COMPACT_ATOMS: atom_id res chain seq x y z
N VAL A 1 1.14 0.34 -49.26
CA VAL A 1 1.10 -0.71 -48.22
C VAL A 1 0.01 -0.31 -47.25
N PRO A 2 -1.01 -1.16 -47.00
CA PRO A 2 -2.07 -0.81 -46.08
C PRO A 2 -1.50 -0.49 -44.70
N ARG A 3 -1.73 0.73 -44.19
CA ARG A 3 -1.22 1.26 -42.91
C ARG A 3 -1.52 0.31 -41.76
N PHE A 4 -2.58 -0.47 -41.86
CA PHE A 4 -3.00 -1.49 -40.90
C PHE A 4 -1.96 -2.63 -40.67
N ARG A 5 -1.13 -2.95 -41.68
CA ARG A 5 -0.05 -3.94 -41.52
C ARG A 5 1.08 -3.47 -40.60
N ILE A 6 1.28 -2.15 -40.51
CA ILE A 6 2.32 -1.56 -39.64
C ILE A 6 1.77 -1.33 -38.24
N ILE A 7 0.49 -0.96 -38.11
CA ILE A 7 -0.15 -0.65 -36.83
C ILE A 7 -0.33 -1.90 -35.96
N ARG A 8 -0.70 -3.04 -36.57
CA ARG A 8 -0.88 -4.30 -35.82
C ARG A 8 0.33 -4.74 -35.01
N PRO A 9 1.54 -4.88 -35.59
CA PRO A 9 2.71 -5.27 -34.79
C PRO A 9 3.10 -4.28 -33.73
N LEU A 10 2.91 -2.98 -33.97
CA LEU A 10 3.16 -1.94 -32.98
C LEU A 10 2.18 -2.02 -31.80
N LEU A 11 0.91 -2.27 -32.08
CA LEU A 11 -0.10 -2.47 -31.06
C LEU A 11 0.18 -3.75 -30.24
N CYS A 12 0.51 -4.85 -30.89
CA CYS A 12 0.90 -6.09 -30.22
C CYS A 12 2.14 -5.87 -29.34
N ALA A 13 3.14 -5.15 -29.82
CA ALA A 13 4.31 -4.80 -29.04
C ALA A 13 3.96 -3.95 -27.81
N ALA A 14 3.12 -2.92 -27.97
CA ALA A 14 2.67 -2.06 -26.87
C ALA A 14 1.91 -2.87 -25.80
N VAL A 15 0.97 -3.72 -26.23
CA VAL A 15 0.22 -4.60 -25.30
C VAL A 15 1.17 -5.57 -24.61
N SER A 16 2.12 -6.18 -25.33
CA SER A 16 3.11 -7.08 -24.73
C SER A 16 3.97 -6.39 -23.69
N VAL A 17 4.43 -5.16 -23.95
CA VAL A 17 5.21 -4.36 -23.00
C VAL A 17 4.37 -4.01 -21.78
N SER A 18 3.11 -3.58 -21.94
CA SER A 18 2.20 -3.29 -20.83
C SER A 18 1.95 -4.52 -19.96
N VAL A 19 1.74 -5.70 -20.58
CA VAL A 19 1.56 -6.96 -19.84
C VAL A 19 2.83 -7.35 -19.09
N LEU A 20 4.01 -7.23 -19.72
CA LEU A 20 5.29 -7.50 -19.07
C LEU A 20 5.56 -6.52 -17.90
N ALA A 21 5.24 -5.25 -18.07
CA ALA A 21 5.37 -4.25 -17.02
C ALA A 21 4.43 -4.55 -15.84
N ALA A 22 3.18 -4.94 -16.11
CA ALA A 22 2.24 -5.37 -15.09
C ALA A 22 2.72 -6.64 -14.36
N ALA A 23 3.19 -7.65 -15.10
CA ALA A 23 3.74 -8.88 -14.52
C ALA A 23 4.98 -8.60 -13.66
N ASN A 24 5.89 -7.75 -14.12
CA ASN A 24 7.06 -7.32 -13.36
C ASN A 24 6.64 -6.65 -12.03
N ARG A 25 5.66 -5.76 -12.08
CA ARG A 25 5.12 -5.06 -10.90
C ARG A 25 4.44 -6.00 -9.91
N GLU A 26 3.78 -7.05 -10.39
CA GLU A 26 3.04 -8.00 -9.54
C GLU A 26 3.91 -9.14 -8.99
N VAL A 27 5.00 -9.51 -9.66
CA VAL A 27 5.82 -10.67 -9.29
C VAL A 27 7.19 -10.28 -8.74
N LEU A 28 7.93 -9.41 -9.45
CA LEU A 28 9.30 -9.06 -9.08
C LEU A 28 9.35 -7.98 -8.01
N THR A 29 8.54 -6.92 -8.17
CA THR A 29 8.57 -5.80 -7.23
C THR A 29 8.19 -6.20 -5.79
N PRO A 30 7.14 -7.02 -5.53
CA PRO A 30 6.81 -7.45 -4.18
C PRO A 30 7.87 -8.33 -3.50
N ARG A 31 8.67 -9.08 -4.28
CA ARG A 31 9.78 -9.88 -3.73
C ARG A 31 10.95 -9.03 -3.23
N LEU A 32 11.03 -7.80 -3.70
CA LEU A 32 12.07 -6.84 -3.35
C LEU A 32 11.55 -5.74 -2.40
N ILE A 33 10.29 -5.84 -1.95
CA ILE A 33 9.62 -4.79 -1.17
C ILE A 33 10.44 -4.40 0.06
N ASP A 34 10.97 -5.37 0.81
CA ASP A 34 11.76 -5.14 2.02
C ASP A 34 13.03 -4.32 1.76
N LYS A 35 13.62 -4.46 0.55
CA LYS A 35 14.79 -3.71 0.13
C LYS A 35 14.42 -2.36 -0.49
N LEU A 36 13.35 -2.31 -1.28
CA LEU A 36 12.90 -1.12 -1.98
C LEU A 36 12.17 -0.12 -1.07
N ALA A 37 11.48 -0.62 -0.05
CA ALA A 37 10.77 0.22 0.93
C ALA A 37 11.72 0.88 1.94
N ARG A 38 12.96 0.38 2.07
CA ARG A 38 13.97 0.98 2.94
C ARG A 38 14.46 2.30 2.35
N GLN A 39 14.72 3.24 3.24
CA GLN A 39 15.34 4.50 2.80
C GLN A 39 16.76 4.24 2.28
N PRO A 40 17.24 4.99 1.27
CA PRO A 40 18.58 4.80 0.72
C PRO A 40 19.73 4.92 1.76
N GLN A 41 19.44 5.58 2.88
CA GLN A 41 20.38 5.78 3.99
C GLN A 41 20.33 4.66 5.04
N ASP A 42 19.36 3.74 4.93
CA ASP A 42 19.10 2.63 5.87
C ASP A 42 18.86 1.31 5.13
N LEU A 43 19.84 0.91 4.33
CA LEU A 43 19.78 -0.36 3.58
C LEU A 43 19.85 -1.60 4.48
N LEU A 44 20.43 -1.46 5.68
CA LEU A 44 20.53 -2.54 6.67
C LEU A 44 19.30 -2.61 7.58
N GLY A 45 18.50 -1.53 7.70
CA GLY A 45 17.29 -1.50 8.52
C GLY A 45 17.56 -1.31 10.03
N ASP A 46 18.79 -0.92 10.38
CA ASP A 46 19.25 -0.71 11.75
C ASP A 46 19.10 0.74 12.24
N LYS A 47 18.68 1.66 11.37
CA LYS A 47 18.33 3.03 11.77
C LYS A 47 16.87 3.09 12.23
N GLY A 48 16.67 3.66 13.43
CA GLY A 48 15.34 3.92 13.95
C GLY A 48 14.57 4.90 13.07
N GLN A 49 13.41 4.48 12.58
CA GLN A 49 12.46 5.34 11.88
C GLN A 49 11.45 5.89 12.87
N GLU A 50 11.14 7.18 12.75
CA GLU A 50 10.12 7.80 13.59
C GLU A 50 8.77 7.13 13.38
N MET A 51 8.09 6.79 14.47
CA MET A 51 6.82 6.10 14.43
C MET A 51 5.67 7.10 14.59
N HIS A 52 4.70 7.03 13.67
CA HIS A 52 3.44 7.74 13.84
C HIS A 52 2.43 6.87 14.61
N PRO A 53 1.67 7.45 15.56
CA PRO A 53 0.66 6.71 16.29
C PRO A 53 -0.34 6.04 15.36
N GLN A 54 -0.59 4.74 15.58
CA GLN A 54 -1.54 3.95 14.80
C GLN A 54 -2.61 3.36 15.70
N ARG A 55 -3.86 3.35 15.24
CA ARG A 55 -4.98 2.82 16.00
C ARG A 55 -5.44 1.50 15.40
N ASP A 56 -5.44 0.46 16.20
CA ASP A 56 -6.12 -0.80 15.86
C ASP A 56 -7.63 -0.60 16.00
N ARG A 57 -8.36 -0.63 14.90
CA ARG A 57 -9.80 -0.41 14.87
C ARG A 57 -10.60 -1.51 15.56
N ARG A 58 -10.09 -2.74 15.61
CA ARG A 58 -10.78 -3.87 16.23
C ARG A 58 -10.79 -3.74 17.75
N THR A 59 -9.66 -3.39 18.33
CA THR A 59 -9.49 -3.29 19.78
C THR A 59 -9.54 -1.86 20.30
N ASN A 60 -9.48 -0.86 19.41
CA ASN A 60 -9.33 0.56 19.71
C ASN A 60 -8.06 0.91 20.49
N VAL A 61 -7.09 0.01 20.53
CA VAL A 61 -5.78 0.26 21.11
C VAL A 61 -5.00 1.18 20.19
N VAL A 62 -4.39 2.25 20.75
CA VAL A 62 -3.48 3.12 20.01
C VAL A 62 -2.06 2.66 20.26
N ILE A 63 -1.36 2.35 19.19
CA ILE A 63 0.02 1.86 19.19
C ILE A 63 0.93 3.04 18.83
N HIS A 64 1.86 3.36 19.71
CA HIS A 64 2.91 4.32 19.43
C HIS A 64 4.23 3.91 20.10
N GLY A 65 5.31 4.53 19.67
CA GLY A 65 6.65 4.26 20.17
C GLY A 65 7.60 5.35 19.71
N LYS A 66 8.82 5.32 20.21
CA LYS A 66 9.86 6.29 19.88
C LYS A 66 10.40 6.08 18.46
N ALA A 67 10.75 4.84 18.14
CA ALA A 67 11.30 4.45 16.84
C ALA A 67 10.96 3.01 16.49
N THR A 68 10.93 2.71 15.20
CA THR A 68 10.76 1.35 14.65
C THR A 68 12.04 0.93 13.93
N TYR A 69 12.42 -0.34 14.08
CA TYR A 69 13.58 -0.96 13.46
C TYR A 69 13.11 -2.10 12.57
N ALA A 70 13.36 -1.99 11.27
CA ALA A 70 12.81 -2.93 10.30
C ALA A 70 13.52 -4.29 10.29
N ASP A 71 14.80 -4.35 10.66
CA ASP A 71 15.60 -5.57 10.70
C ASP A 71 15.05 -6.63 11.66
N GLN A 72 14.57 -6.19 12.82
CA GLN A 72 14.03 -7.05 13.89
C GLN A 72 12.51 -6.91 14.06
N GLN A 73 11.84 -6.12 13.22
CA GLN A 73 10.44 -5.75 13.37
C GLN A 73 10.13 -5.27 14.80
N ARG A 74 11.02 -4.43 15.32
CA ARG A 74 11.06 -3.99 16.71
C ARG A 74 10.61 -2.54 16.86
N ILE A 75 9.89 -2.26 17.93
CA ILE A 75 9.50 -0.92 18.38
C ILE A 75 10.32 -0.59 19.62
N GLU A 76 10.97 0.57 19.64
CA GLU A 76 11.67 1.11 20.80
C GLU A 76 10.72 1.94 21.65
N ALA A 77 10.76 1.72 22.96
CA ALA A 77 9.90 2.39 23.94
C ALA A 77 8.40 2.41 23.50
N PRO A 78 7.82 1.22 23.23
CA PRO A 78 6.43 1.13 22.81
C PRO A 78 5.51 1.54 23.95
N ALA A 79 4.45 2.26 23.61
CA ALA A 79 3.35 2.60 24.51
C ALA A 79 2.03 2.29 23.81
N PHE A 80 1.23 1.44 24.42
CA PHE A 80 -0.08 1.04 23.93
C PHE A 80 -1.14 1.69 24.81
N GLN A 81 -1.93 2.58 24.22
CA GLN A 81 -3.02 3.26 24.92
C GLN A 81 -4.26 2.39 24.86
N MET A 82 -4.72 1.93 26.02
CA MET A 82 -5.89 1.07 26.13
C MET A 82 -7.18 1.90 26.11
N PRO A 83 -8.22 1.44 25.40
CA PRO A 83 -9.54 2.07 25.48
C PRO A 83 -10.18 1.76 26.85
N ARG A 84 -11.18 2.56 27.23
CA ARG A 84 -11.90 2.40 28.52
C ARG A 84 -12.48 1.00 28.75
N SER A 85 -12.78 0.27 27.70
CA SER A 85 -13.26 -1.12 27.79
C SER A 85 -12.18 -2.15 28.17
N LEU A 86 -10.91 -1.80 28.04
CA LEU A 86 -9.75 -2.65 28.29
C LEU A 86 -8.78 -2.06 29.32
N ASP A 87 -9.12 -0.95 29.96
CA ASP A 87 -8.26 -0.24 30.93
C ASP A 87 -8.22 -0.87 32.34
N ARG A 88 -8.71 -2.11 32.47
CA ARG A 88 -8.76 -2.84 33.73
C ARG A 88 -7.42 -2.88 34.47
N TYR A 89 -6.29 -2.84 33.74
CA TYR A 89 -4.95 -2.85 34.30
C TYR A 89 -4.23 -1.52 34.21
N GLY A 90 -4.90 -0.51 33.67
CA GLY A 90 -4.41 0.85 33.51
C GLY A 90 -4.65 1.37 32.08
N PRO A 91 -4.58 2.67 31.89
CA PRO A 91 -4.86 3.30 30.60
C PRO A 91 -3.74 3.10 29.58
N GLN A 92 -2.55 2.70 30.04
CA GLN A 92 -1.37 2.51 29.20
C GLN A 92 -0.65 1.21 29.53
N LEU A 93 -0.10 0.60 28.48
CA LEU A 93 0.80 -0.53 28.57
C LEU A 93 2.13 -0.07 27.97
N VAL A 94 3.17 0.06 28.79
CA VAL A 94 4.48 0.57 28.39
C VAL A 94 5.54 -0.50 28.60
N ALA A 95 6.42 -0.68 27.62
CA ALA A 95 7.54 -1.61 27.69
C ALA A 95 8.80 -0.94 27.13
N LYS A 96 9.96 -1.57 27.33
CA LYS A 96 11.20 -1.10 26.71
C LYS A 96 11.25 -1.43 25.23
N GLN A 97 10.77 -2.61 24.85
CA GLN A 97 10.79 -3.07 23.47
C GLN A 97 9.51 -3.87 23.16
N ALA A 98 9.09 -3.84 21.91
CA ALA A 98 8.07 -4.73 21.39
C ALA A 98 8.51 -5.32 20.06
N TYR A 99 8.25 -6.59 19.87
CA TYR A 99 8.58 -7.34 18.66
C TYR A 99 7.29 -7.79 17.99
N TYR A 100 7.17 -7.54 16.70
CA TYR A 100 6.04 -8.05 15.95
C TYR A 100 6.21 -9.56 15.70
N CYS A 101 5.15 -10.31 15.90
CA CYS A 101 5.09 -11.74 15.63
C CYS A 101 3.90 -12.04 14.72
N ASP A 102 4.18 -12.67 13.57
CA ASP A 102 3.15 -13.16 12.68
C ASP A 102 2.32 -14.30 13.30
N ALA A 103 1.12 -14.50 12.80
CA ALA A 103 0.27 -15.61 13.22
C ALA A 103 0.94 -16.96 12.90
N HIS A 104 1.13 -17.78 13.90
CA HIS A 104 1.61 -19.16 13.78
C HIS A 104 0.62 -20.12 14.42
N SER A 105 0.77 -21.43 14.16
CA SER A 105 -0.10 -22.48 14.71
C SER A 105 -0.24 -22.34 16.23
N GLY A 106 -1.41 -21.86 16.68
CA GLY A 106 -1.73 -21.65 18.09
C GLY A 106 -1.41 -20.28 18.69
N ARG A 107 -0.82 -19.35 17.92
CA ARG A 107 -0.58 -17.96 18.35
C ARG A 107 -1.17 -16.98 17.35
N PRO A 108 -2.02 -16.02 17.78
CA PRO A 108 -2.49 -14.95 16.93
C PRO A 108 -1.35 -14.00 16.57
N ALA A 109 -1.52 -13.21 15.49
CA ALA A 109 -0.61 -12.12 15.19
C ALA A 109 -0.67 -11.04 16.28
N GLY A 110 0.46 -10.40 16.54
CA GLY A 110 0.50 -9.36 17.56
C GLY A 110 1.91 -8.92 17.93
N TYR A 111 2.02 -8.25 19.06
CA TYR A 111 3.25 -7.67 19.58
C TYR A 111 3.65 -8.35 20.89
N LEU A 112 4.85 -8.92 20.90
CA LEU A 112 5.50 -9.41 22.12
C LEU A 112 6.19 -8.21 22.79
N LEU A 113 5.68 -7.77 23.93
CA LEU A 113 6.25 -6.72 24.74
C LEU A 113 7.30 -7.34 25.68
N ASP A 114 8.48 -6.76 25.67
CA ASP A 114 9.59 -7.18 26.53
C ASP A 114 9.93 -6.07 27.50
N ASP A 115 10.17 -6.47 28.76
CA ASP A 115 10.45 -5.58 29.89
C ASP A 115 9.33 -4.54 30.11
N VAL A 116 8.14 -5.04 30.43
CA VAL A 116 6.96 -4.22 30.70
C VAL A 116 7.16 -3.41 31.96
N THR A 117 7.08 -2.08 31.85
CA THR A 117 7.24 -1.14 32.96
C THR A 117 5.92 -0.71 33.57
N GLU A 118 4.87 -0.62 32.76
CA GLU A 118 3.50 -0.30 33.18
C GLU A 118 2.51 -1.21 32.45
N PRO A 119 1.52 -1.76 33.15
CA PRO A 119 1.29 -1.79 34.60
C PRO A 119 2.23 -2.79 35.31
N ARG A 120 2.56 -2.52 36.56
CA ARG A 120 3.36 -3.45 37.38
C ARG A 120 2.56 -4.67 37.81
N GLY A 121 3.22 -5.82 37.94
CA GLY A 121 2.60 -7.06 38.43
C GLY A 121 1.65 -7.71 37.41
N LEU A 122 1.97 -7.60 36.12
CA LEU A 122 1.18 -8.20 35.05
C LEU A 122 1.27 -9.74 35.04
N ASP A 123 2.34 -10.29 35.60
CA ASP A 123 2.61 -11.71 35.80
C ASP A 123 1.57 -12.43 36.66
N GLN A 124 0.90 -11.68 37.54
CA GLN A 124 -0.13 -12.22 38.44
C GLN A 124 -1.57 -11.93 37.97
N ARG A 125 -1.73 -11.27 36.84
CA ARG A 125 -3.04 -10.83 36.35
C ARG A 125 -3.49 -11.71 35.18
N PRO A 126 -4.79 -12.10 35.12
CA PRO A 126 -5.31 -12.91 34.01
C PRO A 126 -5.31 -12.11 32.69
N SER A 127 -5.34 -12.83 31.59
CA SER A 127 -5.42 -12.23 30.24
C SER A 127 -6.72 -11.46 30.04
N LEU A 128 -6.68 -10.42 29.17
CA LEU A 128 -7.85 -9.62 28.82
C LEU A 128 -8.47 -10.10 27.51
N TYR A 129 -9.78 -10.22 27.52
CA TYR A 129 -10.58 -10.63 26.38
C TYR A 129 -11.59 -9.55 26.02
N LEU A 130 -11.83 -9.38 24.73
CA LEU A 130 -12.88 -8.54 24.18
C LEU A 130 -13.73 -9.39 23.23
N ASP A 131 -15.03 -9.48 23.48
CA ASP A 131 -15.97 -10.28 22.67
C ASP A 131 -15.49 -11.75 22.45
N GLY A 132 -14.90 -12.36 23.48
CA GLY A 132 -14.40 -13.74 23.43
C GLY A 132 -13.02 -13.91 22.76
N ASN A 133 -12.46 -12.84 22.20
CA ASN A 133 -11.11 -12.87 21.62
C ASN A 133 -10.08 -12.32 22.60
N ALA A 134 -8.94 -13.00 22.71
CA ALA A 134 -7.83 -12.51 23.52
C ALA A 134 -7.30 -11.20 22.90
N VAL A 135 -7.09 -10.18 23.75
CA VAL A 135 -6.49 -8.90 23.37
C VAL A 135 -5.12 -8.75 24.04
N LEU A 136 -5.04 -9.01 25.33
CA LEU A 136 -3.79 -9.00 26.07
C LEU A 136 -3.60 -10.37 26.72
N ILE A 137 -2.54 -11.08 26.38
CA ILE A 137 -2.17 -12.36 26.95
C ILE A 137 -1.04 -12.12 27.95
N THR A 138 -1.23 -12.62 29.18
CA THR A 138 -0.30 -12.44 30.29
C THR A 138 0.39 -13.74 30.66
N PRO A 139 1.54 -13.72 31.36
CA PRO A 139 2.22 -14.91 31.83
C PRO A 139 1.40 -15.78 32.78
N ALA A 140 0.35 -15.21 33.40
CA ALA A 140 -0.52 -15.99 34.31
C ALA A 140 -1.28 -17.11 33.60
N ASP A 141 -1.58 -16.96 32.30
CA ASP A 141 -2.41 -17.91 31.56
C ASP A 141 -1.61 -18.77 30.55
N VAL A 142 -0.34 -18.41 30.28
CA VAL A 142 0.46 -19.11 29.27
C VAL A 142 1.94 -19.26 29.71
N ASP A 143 2.50 -20.44 29.50
CA ASP A 143 3.86 -20.78 29.95
C ASP A 143 4.97 -20.26 29.03
N TRP A 144 4.64 -19.82 27.81
CA TRP A 144 5.63 -19.36 26.84
C TRP A 144 6.04 -17.89 27.02
N LEU A 145 5.37 -17.14 27.91
CA LEU A 145 5.72 -15.76 28.29
C LEU A 145 6.57 -15.74 29.56
N LYS A 146 7.61 -14.91 29.56
CA LYS A 146 8.40 -14.65 30.76
C LYS A 146 7.64 -13.69 31.71
N PRO A 147 7.98 -13.66 33.01
CA PRO A 147 7.26 -12.81 33.99
C PRO A 147 7.16 -11.33 33.64
N ASN A 148 8.16 -10.76 32.96
CA ASN A 148 8.16 -9.35 32.54
C ASN A 148 7.69 -9.15 31.09
N GLN A 149 7.09 -10.15 30.49
CA GLN A 149 6.60 -10.08 29.11
C GLN A 149 5.08 -10.13 29.08
N CYS A 150 4.50 -9.58 28.04
CA CYS A 150 3.10 -9.82 27.69
C CYS A 150 2.94 -9.79 26.18
N PHE A 151 1.84 -10.34 25.70
CA PHE A 151 1.56 -10.39 24.28
C PHE A 151 0.26 -9.65 23.96
N LEU A 152 0.36 -8.59 23.17
CA LEU A 152 -0.80 -7.83 22.70
C LEU A 152 -1.21 -8.38 21.33
N VAL A 153 -2.41 -8.93 21.26
CA VAL A 153 -3.00 -9.41 20.00
C VAL A 153 -3.47 -8.22 19.18
N SER A 154 -2.89 -8.02 18.02
CA SER A 154 -3.28 -6.96 17.09
C SER A 154 -3.21 -7.46 15.65
N GLY A 155 -4.17 -7.04 14.85
CA GLY A 155 -4.15 -7.27 13.40
C GLY A 155 -3.37 -6.21 12.63
N VAL A 156 -2.79 -5.21 13.32
CA VAL A 156 -1.92 -4.21 12.69
C VAL A 156 -0.55 -4.81 12.49
N SER A 157 -0.12 -4.99 11.23
CA SER A 157 1.20 -5.52 10.90
C SER A 157 2.29 -4.46 11.12
N PHE A 158 3.55 -4.90 11.22
CA PHE A 158 4.69 -4.01 11.36
C PHE A 158 4.82 -3.03 10.18
N GLU A 159 4.58 -3.50 8.94
CA GLU A 159 4.57 -2.66 7.74
C GLU A 159 3.51 -1.55 7.80
N GLN A 160 2.38 -1.81 8.44
CA GLN A 160 1.32 -0.83 8.64
C GLN A 160 1.72 0.25 9.65
N LEU A 161 2.50 -0.11 10.69
CA LEU A 161 3.05 0.84 11.65
C LEU A 161 4.06 1.81 11.02
N THR A 162 4.85 1.34 10.08
CA THR A 162 5.81 2.18 9.34
C THR A 162 5.15 3.02 8.24
N GLY A 163 3.82 3.18 8.27
CA GLY A 163 3.04 4.04 7.39
C GLY A 163 2.55 3.38 6.11
N GLY A 164 2.82 2.10 5.90
CA GLY A 164 2.33 1.33 4.74
C GLY A 164 2.75 1.87 3.36
N GLN A 165 3.68 2.83 3.30
CA GLN A 165 4.15 3.43 2.04
C GLN A 165 4.80 2.38 1.14
N GLY A 166 5.61 1.49 1.73
CA GLY A 166 6.22 0.39 1.01
C GLY A 166 5.18 -0.54 0.39
N LEU A 167 4.20 -0.95 1.16
CA LEU A 167 3.11 -1.79 0.69
C LEU A 167 2.31 -1.11 -0.43
N ARG A 168 1.96 0.18 -0.27
CA ARG A 168 1.21 0.94 -1.27
C ARG A 168 1.98 1.11 -2.58
N GLN A 169 3.29 1.37 -2.50
CA GLN A 169 4.12 1.63 -3.66
C GLN A 169 4.59 0.34 -4.36
N PHE A 170 5.01 -0.65 -3.60
CA PHE A 170 5.71 -1.85 -4.09
C PHE A 170 4.94 -3.16 -3.87
N GLY A 171 3.93 -3.21 -3.00
CA GLY A 171 3.14 -4.41 -2.75
C GLY A 171 2.40 -4.91 -3.99
N SER A 172 2.08 -6.20 -4.08
CA SER A 172 1.25 -6.75 -5.16
C SER A 172 -0.21 -6.36 -5.00
N LEU A 173 -1.00 -6.49 -6.07
CA LEU A 173 -2.44 -6.27 -6.03
C LEU A 173 -3.12 -7.18 -4.98
N VAL A 174 -2.65 -8.43 -4.86
CA VAL A 174 -3.16 -9.40 -3.87
C VAL A 174 -2.87 -8.91 -2.45
N GLN A 175 -1.65 -8.43 -2.17
CA GLN A 175 -1.29 -7.86 -0.87
C GLN A 175 -2.09 -6.61 -0.53
N LEU A 176 -2.32 -5.73 -1.51
CA LEU A 176 -3.15 -4.54 -1.33
C LEU A 176 -4.61 -4.89 -1.01
N ILE A 177 -5.18 -5.88 -1.70
CA ILE A 177 -6.55 -6.34 -1.44
C ILE A 177 -6.63 -7.02 -0.07
N ALA A 178 -5.64 -7.82 0.31
CA ALA A 178 -5.57 -8.44 1.64
C ALA A 178 -5.49 -7.37 2.74
N ALA A 179 -4.69 -6.33 2.54
CA ALA A 179 -4.59 -5.19 3.45
C ALA A 179 -5.93 -4.44 3.58
N LEU A 180 -6.67 -4.22 2.47
CA LEU A 180 -8.00 -3.60 2.51
C LEU A 180 -9.06 -4.44 3.24
N ARG A 181 -8.87 -5.77 3.29
CA ARG A 181 -9.77 -6.68 4.01
C ARG A 181 -9.43 -6.77 5.50
N ASN A 182 -8.30 -6.23 5.95
CA ASN A 182 -7.91 -6.24 7.35
C ASN A 182 -8.80 -5.28 8.16
N PRO A 183 -9.66 -5.76 9.08
CA PRO A 183 -10.55 -4.91 9.86
C PRO A 183 -9.84 -4.07 10.92
N SER A 184 -8.61 -4.43 11.27
CA SER A 184 -7.83 -3.76 12.32
C SER A 184 -7.23 -2.43 11.86
N PHE A 185 -7.05 -2.26 10.54
CA PHE A 185 -6.42 -1.07 9.99
C PHE A 185 -7.18 -0.49 8.80
N ASP A 186 -7.35 0.83 8.79
CA ASP A 186 -7.94 1.53 7.64
C ASP A 186 -6.88 2.34 6.91
N PHE A 187 -6.49 1.85 5.77
CA PHE A 187 -5.60 2.58 4.85
C PHE A 187 -6.28 3.78 4.15
N GLY A 188 -7.55 4.04 4.46
CA GLY A 188 -8.29 5.14 3.86
C GLY A 188 -8.56 4.99 2.36
N ALA A 189 -8.91 6.12 1.74
CA ALA A 189 -9.21 6.17 0.31
C ALA A 189 -7.97 5.93 -0.57
N GLU A 190 -6.79 6.27 -0.09
CA GLU A 190 -5.54 6.15 -0.86
C GLU A 190 -5.27 4.73 -1.35
N LEU A 191 -5.40 3.72 -0.48
CA LEU A 191 -5.17 2.34 -0.86
C LEU A 191 -6.25 1.83 -1.83
N ARG A 192 -7.51 2.27 -1.64
CA ARG A 192 -8.61 1.94 -2.56
C ARG A 192 -8.36 2.51 -3.95
N VAL A 193 -7.92 3.78 -4.03
CA VAL A 193 -7.52 4.41 -5.30
C VAL A 193 -6.37 3.65 -5.93
N ALA A 194 -5.34 3.28 -5.16
CA ALA A 194 -4.18 2.54 -5.67
C ALA A 194 -4.56 1.17 -6.26
N VAL A 195 -5.48 0.42 -5.63
CA VAL A 195 -5.98 -0.85 -6.16
C VAL A 195 -6.68 -0.66 -7.51
N HIS A 196 -7.63 0.29 -7.57
CA HIS A 196 -8.34 0.56 -8.82
C HIS A 196 -7.41 1.10 -9.92
N ALA A 197 -6.48 2.00 -9.56
CA ALA A 197 -5.51 2.54 -10.50
C ALA A 197 -4.63 1.43 -11.13
N ARG A 198 -4.21 0.43 -10.33
CA ARG A 198 -3.42 -0.70 -10.84
C ARG A 198 -4.18 -1.58 -11.82
N ILE A 199 -5.47 -1.81 -11.55
CA ILE A 199 -6.33 -2.59 -12.47
C ILE A 199 -6.52 -1.85 -13.79
N VAL A 200 -6.66 -0.53 -13.73
CA VAL A 200 -6.93 0.33 -14.89
C VAL A 200 -5.65 0.67 -15.67
N GLN A 201 -4.48 0.59 -15.05
CA GLN A 201 -3.19 0.98 -15.64
C GLN A 201 -2.94 0.40 -17.05
N PRO A 202 -3.07 -0.91 -17.32
CA PRO A 202 -2.80 -1.46 -18.66
C PRO A 202 -3.73 -0.87 -19.74
N PHE A 203 -4.96 -0.53 -19.38
CA PHE A 203 -5.91 0.11 -20.31
C PHE A 203 -5.51 1.57 -20.58
N LEU A 204 -5.00 2.28 -19.56
CA LEU A 204 -4.45 3.64 -19.72
C LEU A 204 -3.24 3.63 -20.65
N ASP A 205 -2.33 2.67 -20.50
CA ASP A 205 -1.14 2.55 -21.33
C ASP A 205 -1.52 2.33 -22.81
N VAL A 206 -2.48 1.42 -23.08
CA VAL A 206 -2.99 1.17 -24.44
C VAL A 206 -3.70 2.42 -24.98
N THR A 207 -4.48 3.12 -24.16
CA THR A 207 -5.17 4.36 -24.59
C THR A 207 -4.18 5.46 -24.93
N LEU A 208 -3.15 5.65 -24.12
CA LEU A 208 -2.08 6.62 -24.38
C LEU A 208 -1.34 6.27 -25.69
N PHE A 209 -1.03 4.99 -25.89
CA PHE A 209 -0.43 4.54 -27.14
C PHE A 209 -1.33 4.81 -28.36
N MET A 210 -2.64 4.55 -28.26
CA MET A 210 -3.61 4.83 -29.30
C MET A 210 -3.72 6.33 -29.63
N LEU A 211 -3.56 7.22 -28.63
CA LEU A 211 -3.52 8.66 -28.84
C LEU A 211 -2.23 9.12 -29.52
N ALA A 212 -1.09 8.54 -29.12
CA ALA A 212 0.22 8.92 -29.66
C ALA A 212 0.44 8.42 -31.10
N LEU A 213 -0.08 7.24 -31.44
CA LEU A 213 0.14 6.58 -32.73
C LEU A 213 -0.24 7.46 -33.93
N PRO A 214 -1.43 8.10 -34.01
CA PRO A 214 -1.80 8.97 -35.12
C PRO A 214 -0.91 10.18 -35.27
N LEU A 215 -0.41 10.71 -34.13
CA LEU A 215 0.46 11.90 -34.15
C LEU A 215 1.82 11.60 -34.77
N VAL A 216 2.35 10.41 -34.51
CA VAL A 216 3.62 9.92 -35.09
C VAL A 216 3.42 9.47 -36.53
N ALA A 217 2.28 8.82 -36.86
CA ALA A 217 2.00 8.28 -38.18
C ALA A 217 1.53 9.34 -39.21
N ALA A 218 1.15 10.52 -38.76
CA ALA A 218 0.73 11.64 -39.64
C ALA A 218 1.89 12.17 -40.48
N ARG A 219 2.07 11.59 -41.66
CA ARG A 219 3.28 11.66 -42.49
C ARG A 219 3.32 12.87 -43.44
N HIS A 220 2.51 13.91 -43.33
CA HIS A 220 2.54 14.94 -44.35
C HIS A 220 3.08 16.27 -43.82
N ASN A 221 4.29 16.60 -44.25
CA ASN A 221 4.93 17.93 -44.21
C ASN A 221 5.05 18.65 -42.85
N ARG A 222 5.10 17.88 -41.73
CA ARG A 222 5.36 18.50 -40.43
C ARG A 222 6.82 18.33 -40.01
N ASN A 223 7.41 19.45 -39.56
CA ASN A 223 8.70 19.44 -38.90
C ASN A 223 8.66 18.42 -37.74
N ILE A 224 9.68 17.56 -37.63
CA ILE A 224 9.79 16.55 -36.61
C ILE A 224 9.67 17.13 -35.19
N PHE A 225 10.16 18.34 -35.00
CA PHE A 225 10.04 19.09 -33.72
C PHE A 225 8.58 19.37 -33.32
N ILE A 226 7.71 19.70 -34.30
CA ILE A 226 6.27 19.91 -34.02
C ILE A 226 5.61 18.58 -33.63
N ALA A 227 5.95 17.46 -34.29
CA ALA A 227 5.41 16.16 -33.95
C ALA A 227 5.82 15.72 -32.51
N VAL A 228 7.09 15.90 -32.18
CA VAL A 228 7.61 15.60 -30.80
C VAL A 228 6.94 16.52 -29.79
N GLY A 229 6.83 17.82 -30.04
CA GLY A 229 6.17 18.76 -29.15
C GLY A 229 4.70 18.42 -28.89
N LEU A 230 3.97 18.00 -29.94
CA LEU A 230 2.58 17.56 -29.80
C LEU A 230 2.43 16.26 -29.00
N CYS A 231 3.34 15.30 -29.23
CA CYS A 231 3.38 14.06 -28.41
C CYS A 231 3.64 14.36 -26.93
N LEU A 232 4.61 15.22 -26.64
CA LEU A 232 4.89 15.66 -25.27
C LEU A 232 3.68 16.34 -24.63
N LEU A 233 2.99 17.21 -25.37
CA LEU A 233 1.78 17.87 -24.88
C LEU A 233 0.69 16.87 -24.55
N VAL A 234 0.43 15.88 -25.43
CA VAL A 234 -0.58 14.83 -25.19
C VAL A 234 -0.22 13.99 -23.98
N VAL A 235 1.04 13.53 -23.86
CA VAL A 235 1.51 12.73 -22.72
C VAL A 235 1.39 13.52 -21.41
N SER A 236 1.80 14.80 -21.42
CA SER A 236 1.74 15.66 -20.24
C SER A 236 0.29 15.92 -19.80
N THR A 237 -0.60 16.22 -20.74
CA THR A 237 -2.03 16.44 -20.45
C THR A 237 -2.68 15.17 -19.94
N PHE A 238 -2.40 14.01 -20.56
CA PHE A 238 -2.88 12.71 -20.14
C PHE A 238 -2.43 12.40 -18.71
N SER A 239 -1.12 12.55 -18.43
CA SER A 239 -0.54 12.31 -17.10
C SER A 239 -1.11 13.24 -16.04
N ALA A 240 -1.29 14.52 -16.37
CA ALA A 240 -1.89 15.50 -15.47
C ALA A 240 -3.33 15.12 -15.08
N VAL A 241 -4.14 14.67 -16.04
CA VAL A 241 -5.51 14.20 -15.76
C VAL A 241 -5.52 12.94 -14.92
N VAL A 242 -4.63 11.97 -15.20
CA VAL A 242 -4.51 10.73 -14.40
C VAL A 242 -4.13 11.04 -12.97
N ILE A 243 -3.08 11.83 -12.76
CA ILE A 243 -2.60 12.23 -11.43
C ILE A 243 -3.66 13.05 -10.69
N GLY A 244 -4.26 14.01 -11.36
CA GLY A 244 -5.32 14.86 -10.79
C GLY A 244 -6.54 14.05 -10.37
N ALA A 245 -7.02 13.12 -11.20
CA ALA A 245 -8.14 12.24 -10.87
C ALA A 245 -7.83 11.35 -9.67
N GLN A 246 -6.65 10.75 -9.62
CA GLN A 246 -6.21 9.94 -8.48
C GLN A 246 -6.12 10.77 -7.19
N TYR A 247 -5.56 11.97 -7.26
CA TYR A 247 -5.49 12.88 -6.11
C TYR A 247 -6.89 13.25 -5.59
N LEU A 248 -7.84 13.57 -6.46
CA LEU A 248 -9.24 13.83 -6.07
C LEU A 248 -9.89 12.62 -5.40
N GLY A 249 -9.52 11.41 -5.80
CA GLY A 249 -9.96 10.18 -5.15
C GLY A 249 -9.34 9.98 -3.76
N THR A 250 -8.07 10.34 -3.56
CA THR A 250 -7.39 10.19 -2.25
C THR A 250 -7.97 11.13 -1.19
N ILE A 251 -8.35 12.35 -1.58
CA ILE A 251 -9.01 13.32 -0.69
C ILE A 251 -10.52 13.08 -0.54
N CYS A 252 -11.04 11.94 -1.04
CA CYS A 252 -12.46 11.57 -0.96
C CYS A 252 -13.43 12.55 -1.64
N LEU A 253 -12.97 13.42 -2.56
CA LEU A 253 -13.83 14.32 -3.30
C LEU A 253 -14.66 13.56 -4.36
N ILE A 254 -14.08 12.50 -4.91
CA ILE A 254 -14.75 11.55 -5.81
C ILE A 254 -14.54 10.12 -5.31
N CYS A 255 -15.45 9.22 -5.71
CA CYS A 255 -15.33 7.81 -5.35
C CYS A 255 -14.00 7.23 -5.87
N PRO A 256 -13.25 6.43 -5.08
CA PRO A 256 -11.97 5.85 -5.48
C PRO A 256 -12.00 5.08 -6.81
N ALA A 257 -13.09 4.36 -7.06
CA ALA A 257 -13.29 3.67 -8.34
C ALA A 257 -13.40 4.67 -9.49
N MET A 258 -14.23 5.73 -9.34
CA MET A 258 -14.38 6.75 -10.37
C MET A 258 -13.07 7.51 -10.64
N ALA A 259 -12.27 7.77 -9.61
CA ALA A 259 -10.96 8.40 -9.75
C ALA A 259 -10.03 7.64 -10.71
N ALA A 260 -10.07 6.31 -10.68
CA ALA A 260 -9.27 5.47 -11.57
C ALA A 260 -9.83 5.37 -13.00
N TRP A 261 -11.16 5.30 -13.16
CA TRP A 261 -11.81 5.12 -14.46
C TRP A 261 -12.03 6.42 -15.23
N LEU A 262 -12.08 7.56 -14.56
CA LEU A 262 -12.35 8.88 -15.18
C LEU A 262 -11.39 9.23 -16.33
N PRO A 263 -10.06 9.01 -16.24
CA PRO A 263 -9.17 9.26 -17.36
C PRO A 263 -9.52 8.43 -18.61
N LEU A 264 -9.92 7.15 -18.44
CA LEU A 264 -10.36 6.33 -19.57
C LEU A 264 -11.62 6.90 -20.22
N MET A 265 -12.61 7.33 -19.43
CA MET A 265 -13.83 7.92 -19.95
C MET A 265 -13.56 9.19 -20.79
N ILE A 266 -12.55 9.97 -20.41
CA ILE A 266 -12.18 11.19 -21.13
C ILE A 266 -11.38 10.86 -22.40
N PHE A 267 -10.41 9.96 -22.33
CA PHE A 267 -9.43 9.78 -23.41
C PHE A 267 -9.74 8.66 -24.40
N VAL A 268 -10.56 7.68 -24.04
CA VAL A 268 -10.94 6.60 -24.99
C VAL A 268 -11.73 7.12 -26.18
N PRO A 269 -12.75 8.02 -26.05
CA PRO A 269 -13.46 8.53 -27.22
C PRO A 269 -12.54 9.22 -28.25
N PRO A 270 -11.67 10.20 -27.88
CA PRO A 270 -10.75 10.80 -28.85
C PRO A 270 -9.73 9.79 -29.39
N ALA A 271 -9.25 8.83 -28.57
CA ALA A 271 -8.33 7.80 -29.06
C ALA A 271 -8.94 6.94 -30.17
N VAL A 272 -10.20 6.51 -30.01
CA VAL A 272 -10.93 5.73 -31.00
C VAL A 272 -11.19 6.55 -32.28
N LEU A 273 -11.58 7.80 -32.13
CA LEU A 273 -11.82 8.69 -33.30
C LEU A 273 -10.53 8.92 -34.11
N MET A 274 -9.41 9.17 -33.43
CA MET A 274 -8.11 9.37 -34.08
C MET A 274 -7.58 8.07 -34.71
N ALA A 275 -7.76 6.93 -34.06
CA ALA A 275 -7.39 5.62 -34.62
C ALA A 275 -8.25 5.24 -35.81
N GLY A 276 -9.56 5.55 -35.82
CA GLY A 276 -10.47 5.34 -36.95
C GLY A 276 -10.08 6.13 -38.20
N GLY A 277 -9.54 7.35 -38.03
CA GLY A 277 -8.99 8.16 -39.14
C GLY A 277 -7.73 7.56 -39.80
N LEU A 278 -7.00 6.67 -39.13
CA LEU A 278 -5.84 5.97 -39.67
C LEU A 278 -6.20 4.72 -40.48
N VAL A 279 -7.39 4.18 -40.27
CA VAL A 279 -7.87 2.95 -40.94
C VAL A 279 -8.56 3.29 -42.27
N ARG A 280 -9.07 4.47 -42.41
CA ARG A 280 -9.58 5.04 -43.71
C ARG A 280 -8.43 5.61 -44.52
#